data_ee17a107b04a31986125542363f72f02
#
_entry.id   ee17a107b04a31986125542363f72f02
#
_cell.length_a   1.000
_cell.length_b   1.000
_cell.length_c   1.000
_cell.angle_alpha   90.00
_cell.angle_beta   90.00
_cell.angle_gamma   90.00
#
_symmetry.space_group_name_H-M   'P 1'
#
loop_
_entity.id
_entity.type
_entity.pdbx_description
1 polymer ?
#
loop_
_entity_poly.entity_id
_entity_poly.type
_entity_poly.pdbx_seq_one_letter_code
_entity_poly.pdbx_strand_id
1 'polypeptide(L)'
;MSFPVLICDDSPLARKQMARSLPASLNADITFAVHGLDVMGILEKQSFKLMFLDLTMPELDGFETLEAMGKKGYTTPVVVVSGDIQPKAKERVLALGAKAFIQKPIDKNVLNDVLKMLVEPPTQPRIVTPVSVELPILKRRDIYMEVANVSIGRAADALARHFDVFVQLPLPNVNIFEVSELHMALRDLAENSQVSGVCQGFSGEGIAGEALVLLSDSSVADLKKLMKVPVDSEDLQELELLMDVSNILVGSFLNGLGHQAEVRFFQSSPVLLGQHISIDSVIQSTEGAFKKTMTFEVSYNIEGTSIRCDLLFMFVDESLPLLDNKLSYLMEDF
;
A
#
# COMPACT_ATOMS: atom_id res chain seq x y z
N MET A 1 -6.85 -3.82 35.99
CA MET A 1 -6.79 -2.54 35.24
C MET A 1 -6.69 -2.88 33.79
N SER A 2 -7.44 -2.19 32.94
CA SER A 2 -7.32 -2.34 31.46
C SER A 2 -5.96 -1.81 30.99
N PHE A 3 -5.50 -2.30 29.84
CA PHE A 3 -4.27 -1.86 29.19
C PHE A 3 -4.66 -0.96 27.99
N PRO A 4 -4.59 0.39 28.12
CA PRO A 4 -5.04 1.28 27.07
C PRO A 4 -4.12 1.20 25.84
N VAL A 5 -4.70 0.88 24.69
CA VAL A 5 -4.03 0.73 23.39
C VAL A 5 -4.69 1.63 22.37
N LEU A 6 -3.89 2.38 21.61
CA LEU A 6 -4.35 3.15 20.47
C LEU A 6 -3.96 2.42 19.19
N ILE A 7 -4.91 2.20 18.29
CA ILE A 7 -4.66 1.61 16.95
C ILE A 7 -5.04 2.65 15.91
N CYS A 8 -4.05 3.10 15.15
CA CYS A 8 -4.21 4.08 14.09
C CYS A 8 -3.87 3.48 12.73
N ASP A 9 -4.86 3.45 11.84
CA ASP A 9 -4.77 2.93 10.49
C ASP A 9 -6.01 3.43 9.72
N ASP A 10 -5.92 3.83 8.48
CA ASP A 10 -7.08 4.31 7.69
C ASP A 10 -7.98 3.16 7.25
N SER A 11 -7.41 1.95 7.08
CA SER A 11 -8.12 0.73 6.72
C SER A 11 -8.97 0.19 7.88
N PRO A 12 -10.32 0.13 7.77
CA PRO A 12 -11.16 -0.51 8.78
C PRO A 12 -10.81 -1.99 8.99
N LEU A 13 -10.38 -2.68 7.91
CA LEU A 13 -9.96 -4.08 7.96
C LEU A 13 -8.68 -4.22 8.79
N ALA A 14 -7.66 -3.40 8.52
CA ALA A 14 -6.39 -3.45 9.25
C ALA A 14 -6.58 -3.14 10.74
N ARG A 15 -7.40 -2.12 11.10
CA ARG A 15 -7.74 -1.84 12.50
C ARG A 15 -8.36 -3.05 13.19
N LYS A 16 -9.30 -3.73 12.50
CA LYS A 16 -9.97 -4.91 13.02
C LYS A 16 -9.01 -6.10 13.17
N GLN A 17 -8.16 -6.34 12.17
CA GLN A 17 -7.14 -7.40 12.22
C GLN A 17 -6.15 -7.16 13.36
N MET A 18 -5.66 -5.92 13.51
CA MET A 18 -4.75 -5.56 14.60
C MET A 18 -5.39 -5.80 15.98
N ALA A 19 -6.61 -5.33 16.17
CA ALA A 19 -7.34 -5.52 17.43
C ALA A 19 -7.48 -7.00 17.82
N ARG A 20 -7.78 -7.86 16.84
CA ARG A 20 -7.93 -9.32 17.04
C ARG A 20 -6.63 -10.08 17.18
N SER A 21 -5.54 -9.53 16.65
CA SER A 21 -4.21 -10.12 16.81
C SER A 21 -3.65 -9.94 18.19
N LEU A 22 -4.19 -9.00 18.99
CA LEU A 22 -3.75 -8.79 20.36
C LEU A 22 -4.14 -9.99 21.24
N PRO A 23 -3.22 -10.52 22.06
CA PRO A 23 -3.51 -11.63 22.93
C PRO A 23 -4.51 -11.21 24.04
N ALA A 24 -5.49 -12.07 24.31
CA ALA A 24 -6.50 -11.81 25.35
C ALA A 24 -5.88 -11.52 26.74
N SER A 25 -4.70 -12.09 27.03
CA SER A 25 -3.93 -11.84 28.25
C SER A 25 -3.52 -10.37 28.46
N LEU A 26 -3.45 -9.59 27.38
CA LEU A 26 -3.13 -8.17 27.43
C LEU A 26 -4.24 -7.35 28.11
N ASN A 27 -5.49 -7.83 28.07
CA ASN A 27 -6.67 -7.09 28.54
C ASN A 27 -6.72 -5.66 27.96
N ALA A 28 -6.55 -5.57 26.64
CA ALA A 28 -6.45 -4.31 25.93
C ALA A 28 -7.76 -3.53 25.97
N ASP A 29 -7.65 -2.24 26.29
CA ASP A 29 -8.72 -1.25 26.17
C ASP A 29 -8.40 -0.42 24.91
N ILE A 30 -9.09 -0.72 23.82
CA ILE A 30 -8.71 -0.29 22.49
C ILE A 30 -9.45 0.98 22.09
N THR A 31 -8.70 1.99 21.68
CA THR A 31 -9.20 3.18 21.00
C THR A 31 -8.73 3.16 19.55
N PHE A 32 -9.59 3.52 18.60
CA PHE A 32 -9.23 3.61 17.19
C PHE A 32 -9.03 5.05 16.75
N ALA A 33 -8.09 5.25 15.84
CA ALA A 33 -7.86 6.46 15.05
C ALA A 33 -7.77 6.09 13.57
N VAL A 34 -8.12 6.99 12.66
CA VAL A 34 -8.12 6.73 11.21
C VAL A 34 -6.98 7.43 10.47
N HIS A 35 -6.35 8.44 11.10
CA HIS A 35 -5.17 9.15 10.59
C HIS A 35 -4.43 9.87 11.73
N GLY A 36 -3.28 10.46 11.43
CA GLY A 36 -2.43 11.08 12.45
C GLY A 36 -3.06 12.29 13.15
N LEU A 37 -3.95 13.05 12.50
CA LEU A 37 -4.65 14.16 13.17
C LEU A 37 -5.57 13.65 14.29
N ASP A 38 -6.25 12.52 14.06
CA ASP A 38 -7.05 11.87 15.12
C ASP A 38 -6.17 11.45 16.30
N VAL A 39 -5.00 10.85 15.99
CA VAL A 39 -4.01 10.47 17.04
C VAL A 39 -3.67 11.69 17.90
N MET A 40 -3.34 12.81 17.28
CA MET A 40 -2.96 14.02 18.03
C MET A 40 -4.10 14.52 18.91
N GLY A 41 -5.35 14.55 18.41
CA GLY A 41 -6.53 14.96 19.17
C GLY A 41 -6.90 14.00 20.31
N ILE A 42 -6.63 12.70 20.14
CA ILE A 42 -6.86 11.67 21.16
C ILE A 42 -5.78 11.76 22.26
N LEU A 43 -4.50 11.90 21.89
CA LEU A 43 -3.39 12.01 22.85
C LEU A 43 -3.45 13.28 23.72
N GLU A 44 -4.13 14.33 23.29
CA GLU A 44 -4.40 15.53 24.12
C GLU A 44 -5.36 15.23 25.26
N LYS A 45 -6.23 14.22 25.12
CA LYS A 45 -7.30 13.92 26.09
C LYS A 45 -6.98 12.74 27.01
N GLN A 46 -6.19 11.78 26.52
CA GLN A 46 -5.86 10.57 27.28
C GLN A 46 -4.49 10.02 26.91
N SER A 47 -3.92 9.23 27.82
CA SER A 47 -2.63 8.57 27.63
C SER A 47 -2.79 7.09 27.34
N PHE A 48 -1.90 6.53 26.52
CA PHE A 48 -1.88 5.13 26.15
C PHE A 48 -0.59 4.46 26.59
N LYS A 49 -0.66 3.16 26.85
CA LYS A 49 0.51 2.34 27.16
C LYS A 49 1.20 1.81 25.93
N LEU A 50 0.49 1.75 24.82
CA LEU A 50 1.00 1.29 23.53
C LEU A 50 0.17 1.89 22.40
N MET A 51 0.82 2.21 21.30
CA MET A 51 0.17 2.61 20.06
C MET A 51 0.69 1.76 18.90
N PHE A 52 -0.24 1.28 18.06
CA PHE A 52 0.05 0.72 16.76
C PHE A 52 -0.29 1.76 15.69
N LEU A 53 0.65 2.00 14.76
CA LEU A 53 0.58 3.10 13.80
C LEU A 53 0.89 2.59 12.40
N ASP A 54 -0.04 2.77 11.47
CA ASP A 54 0.26 2.62 10.05
C ASP A 54 1.04 3.81 9.50
N LEU A 55 1.76 3.60 8.39
CA LEU A 55 2.53 4.66 7.75
C LEU A 55 1.76 5.37 6.65
N THR A 56 0.97 4.63 5.88
CA THR A 56 0.30 5.16 4.69
C THR A 56 -1.14 5.53 5.01
N MET A 57 -1.35 6.78 5.40
CA MET A 57 -2.66 7.29 5.80
C MET A 57 -2.90 8.68 5.20
N PRO A 58 -4.17 9.07 4.97
CA PRO A 58 -4.49 10.41 4.50
C PRO A 58 -4.23 11.47 5.59
N GLU A 59 -4.21 12.74 5.19
CA GLU A 59 -4.13 13.94 6.02
C GLU A 59 -2.81 14.11 6.78
N LEU A 60 -2.51 13.27 7.73
CA LEU A 60 -1.23 13.20 8.45
C LEU A 60 -0.77 11.75 8.47
N ASP A 61 0.28 11.46 7.74
CA ASP A 61 0.83 10.12 7.59
C ASP A 61 1.54 9.64 8.87
N GLY A 62 2.02 8.37 8.87
CA GLY A 62 2.66 7.80 10.05
C GLY A 62 4.02 8.42 10.38
N PHE A 63 4.78 8.85 9.37
CA PHE A 63 6.05 9.55 9.58
C PHE A 63 5.83 10.92 10.22
N GLU A 64 4.92 11.70 9.65
CA GLU A 64 4.52 13.01 10.16
C GLU A 64 3.92 12.90 11.56
N THR A 65 3.15 11.85 11.83
CA THR A 65 2.57 11.56 13.15
C THR A 65 3.67 11.34 14.19
N LEU A 66 4.69 10.53 13.89
CA LEU A 66 5.83 10.30 14.78
C LEU A 66 6.61 11.60 15.04
N GLU A 67 6.85 12.41 14.01
CA GLU A 67 7.50 13.72 14.16
C GLU A 67 6.68 14.66 15.03
N ALA A 68 5.37 14.75 14.81
CA ALA A 68 4.47 15.58 15.60
C ALA A 68 4.42 15.15 17.07
N MET A 69 4.39 13.84 17.33
CA MET A 69 4.47 13.28 18.68
C MET A 69 5.78 13.67 19.38
N GLY A 70 6.91 13.53 18.67
CA GLY A 70 8.22 13.93 19.18
C GLY A 70 8.30 15.41 19.51
N LYS A 71 7.82 16.28 18.62
CA LYS A 71 7.78 17.73 18.83
C LYS A 71 6.91 18.15 20.04
N LYS A 72 5.80 17.46 20.29
CA LYS A 72 4.91 17.70 21.44
C LYS A 72 5.33 16.97 22.73
N GLY A 73 6.38 16.14 22.67
CA GLY A 73 6.91 15.42 23.83
C GLY A 73 6.03 14.26 24.31
N TYR A 74 5.21 13.66 23.44
CA TYR A 74 4.47 12.45 23.77
C TYR A 74 5.42 11.25 23.90
N THR A 75 5.23 10.46 24.96
CA THR A 75 6.10 9.33 25.31
C THR A 75 5.44 7.97 25.13
N THR A 76 4.24 7.93 24.58
CA THR A 76 3.53 6.67 24.28
C THR A 76 4.41 5.79 23.38
N PRO A 77 4.76 4.56 23.77
CA PRO A 77 5.51 3.65 22.92
C PRO A 77 4.73 3.36 21.64
N VAL A 78 5.39 3.51 20.48
CA VAL A 78 4.80 3.27 19.16
C VAL A 78 5.41 2.04 18.52
N VAL A 79 4.55 1.14 18.04
CA VAL A 79 4.88 0.04 17.12
C VAL A 79 4.30 0.38 15.77
N VAL A 80 5.15 0.53 14.77
CA VAL A 80 4.70 0.74 13.40
C VAL A 80 4.24 -0.58 12.81
N VAL A 81 3.07 -0.59 12.14
CA VAL A 81 2.49 -1.76 11.44
C VAL A 81 2.14 -1.33 10.04
N SER A 82 2.93 -1.70 9.04
CA SER A 82 2.78 -1.16 7.70
C SER A 82 2.98 -2.18 6.58
N GLY A 83 2.34 -1.91 5.44
CA GLY A 83 2.61 -2.56 4.15
C GLY A 83 3.92 -2.09 3.52
N ASP A 84 4.43 -0.92 3.90
CA ASP A 84 5.73 -0.43 3.45
C ASP A 84 6.86 -1.24 4.11
N ILE A 85 7.52 -2.07 3.30
CA ILE A 85 8.59 -2.96 3.77
C ILE A 85 9.99 -2.46 3.39
N GLN A 86 10.11 -1.26 2.86
CA GLN A 86 11.38 -0.68 2.45
C GLN A 86 12.34 -0.57 3.66
N PRO A 87 13.62 -0.96 3.52
CA PRO A 87 14.60 -0.82 4.60
C PRO A 87 14.71 0.63 5.12
N LYS A 88 14.71 1.61 4.21
CA LYS A 88 14.77 3.03 4.55
C LYS A 88 13.55 3.52 5.34
N ALA A 89 12.35 3.00 5.06
CA ALA A 89 11.16 3.30 5.85
C ALA A 89 11.32 2.82 7.29
N LYS A 90 11.75 1.58 7.47
CA LYS A 90 12.01 1.00 8.79
C LYS A 90 13.07 1.78 9.58
N GLU A 91 14.19 2.12 8.95
CA GLU A 91 15.24 2.93 9.57
C GLU A 91 14.71 4.30 10.00
N ARG A 92 13.96 4.97 9.13
CA ARG A 92 13.39 6.30 9.39
C ARG A 92 12.43 6.30 10.58
N VAL A 93 11.51 5.32 10.68
CA VAL A 93 10.56 5.28 11.80
C VAL A 93 11.24 4.97 13.13
N LEU A 94 12.27 4.11 13.14
CA LEU A 94 13.06 3.84 14.34
C LEU A 94 13.85 5.08 14.80
N ALA A 95 14.41 5.84 13.86
CA ALA A 95 15.08 7.12 14.13
C ALA A 95 14.11 8.16 14.69
N LEU A 96 12.84 8.15 14.27
CA LEU A 96 11.77 8.99 14.78
C LEU A 96 11.21 8.54 16.15
N GLY A 97 11.73 7.44 16.70
CA GLY A 97 11.43 6.97 18.05
C GLY A 97 10.44 5.83 18.16
N ALA A 98 10.00 5.24 17.06
CA ALA A 98 9.23 3.99 17.08
C ALA A 98 10.04 2.89 17.77
N LYS A 99 9.37 2.04 18.54
CA LYS A 99 9.99 0.97 19.34
C LYS A 99 10.18 -0.33 18.56
N ALA A 100 9.32 -0.56 17.58
CA ALA A 100 9.38 -1.72 16.71
C ALA A 100 8.67 -1.42 15.38
N PHE A 101 8.92 -2.30 14.41
CA PHE A 101 8.28 -2.30 13.11
C PHE A 101 7.76 -3.72 12.80
N ILE A 102 6.49 -3.83 12.46
CA ILE A 102 5.82 -5.06 12.05
C ILE A 102 5.32 -4.88 10.61
N GLN A 103 5.63 -5.85 9.77
CA GLN A 103 5.15 -5.88 8.39
C GLN A 103 3.71 -6.41 8.31
N LYS A 104 2.88 -5.83 7.44
CA LYS A 104 1.59 -6.41 7.02
C LYS A 104 1.78 -7.51 5.96
N PRO A 105 1.02 -8.60 5.99
CA PRO A 105 0.03 -8.99 7.02
C PRO A 105 0.71 -9.36 8.35
N ILE A 106 0.00 -9.13 9.45
CA ILE A 106 0.56 -9.29 10.80
C ILE A 106 0.83 -10.76 11.12
N ASP A 107 2.08 -11.11 11.37
CA ASP A 107 2.45 -12.40 11.97
C ASP A 107 2.26 -12.33 13.49
N LYS A 108 1.39 -13.20 14.02
CA LYS A 108 1.09 -13.27 15.45
C LYS A 108 2.31 -13.59 16.32
N ASN A 109 3.29 -14.35 15.79
CA ASN A 109 4.52 -14.67 16.53
C ASN A 109 5.38 -13.41 16.68
N VAL A 110 5.59 -12.68 15.57
CA VAL A 110 6.33 -11.41 15.59
C VAL A 110 5.66 -10.41 16.52
N LEU A 111 4.33 -10.27 16.44
CA LEU A 111 3.58 -9.39 17.33
C LEU A 111 3.78 -9.78 18.81
N ASN A 112 3.67 -11.07 19.14
CA ASN A 112 3.86 -11.54 20.50
C ASN A 112 5.27 -11.26 21.03
N ASP A 113 6.30 -11.41 20.19
CA ASP A 113 7.68 -11.13 20.60
C ASP A 113 7.91 -9.62 20.84
N VAL A 114 7.32 -8.77 19.98
CA VAL A 114 7.32 -7.31 20.21
C VAL A 114 6.59 -6.93 21.49
N LEU A 115 5.43 -7.54 21.76
CA LEU A 115 4.68 -7.29 23.00
C LEU A 115 5.45 -7.73 24.24
N LYS A 116 6.14 -8.89 24.22
CA LYS A 116 7.00 -9.33 25.33
C LYS A 116 8.13 -8.33 25.63
N MET A 117 8.65 -7.67 24.61
CA MET A 117 9.72 -6.68 24.71
C MET A 117 9.23 -5.36 25.35
N LEU A 118 8.00 -4.95 25.01
CA LEU A 118 7.48 -3.62 25.36
C LEU A 118 6.54 -3.60 26.57
N VAL A 119 5.94 -4.75 26.87
CA VAL A 119 4.94 -4.89 27.94
C VAL A 119 5.50 -5.82 29.01
N GLU A 120 5.64 -5.33 30.23
CA GLU A 120 6.01 -6.19 31.36
C GLU A 120 4.97 -7.32 31.54
N PRO A 121 5.40 -8.58 31.72
CA PRO A 121 4.46 -9.68 31.88
C PRO A 121 3.54 -9.41 33.08
N PRO A 122 2.23 -9.70 32.95
CA PRO A 122 1.30 -9.51 34.08
C PRO A 122 1.71 -10.40 35.24
N THR A 123 1.89 -9.81 36.41
CA THR A 123 2.36 -10.47 37.65
C THR A 123 1.36 -11.44 38.23
N GLN A 124 0.16 -11.59 37.68
CA GLN A 124 -0.87 -12.57 38.13
C GLN A 124 -1.79 -12.98 36.97
N PRO A 125 -2.25 -14.24 36.92
CA PRO A 125 -3.28 -14.68 35.96
C PRO A 125 -4.59 -13.92 36.30
N ARG A 126 -5.05 -13.12 35.34
CA ARG A 126 -6.31 -12.35 35.47
C ARG A 126 -7.42 -13.08 34.74
N ILE A 127 -8.60 -13.09 35.35
CA ILE A 127 -9.85 -13.47 34.70
C ILE A 127 -10.12 -12.39 33.66
N VAL A 128 -10.00 -12.74 32.37
CA VAL A 128 -10.23 -11.83 31.25
C VAL A 128 -11.74 -11.79 31.02
N THR A 129 -12.37 -10.68 31.34
CA THR A 129 -13.69 -10.36 30.80
C THR A 129 -13.46 -9.81 29.38
N PRO A 130 -14.12 -10.38 28.34
CA PRO A 130 -14.00 -9.83 27.00
C PRO A 130 -14.51 -8.38 27.00
N VAL A 131 -13.64 -7.43 26.69
CA VAL A 131 -14.08 -6.07 26.42
C VAL A 131 -14.70 -6.11 25.03
N SER A 132 -15.99 -5.79 24.95
CA SER A 132 -16.68 -5.66 23.66
C SER A 132 -16.21 -4.38 22.99
N VAL A 133 -15.20 -4.48 22.17
CA VAL A 133 -14.79 -3.39 21.25
C VAL A 133 -15.78 -3.40 20.10
N GLU A 134 -16.43 -2.27 19.83
CA GLU A 134 -17.20 -2.11 18.61
C GLU A 134 -16.23 -2.12 17.41
N LEU A 135 -16.17 -3.24 16.73
CA LEU A 135 -15.32 -3.40 15.55
C LEU A 135 -15.98 -2.73 14.35
N PRO A 136 -15.20 -2.09 13.44
CA PRO A 136 -15.70 -1.48 12.23
C PRO A 136 -16.51 -2.47 11.37
N ILE A 137 -17.60 -1.98 10.75
CA ILE A 137 -18.34 -2.74 9.74
C ILE A 137 -17.51 -2.69 8.46
N LEU A 138 -17.14 -3.87 7.95
CA LEU A 138 -16.35 -4.00 6.73
C LEU A 138 -17.22 -3.96 5.49
N LYS A 139 -16.71 -3.28 4.46
CA LYS A 139 -17.22 -3.30 3.09
C LYS A 139 -16.23 -4.06 2.19
N ARG A 140 -16.73 -4.61 1.09
CA ARG A 140 -15.91 -5.28 0.07
C ARG A 140 -14.72 -4.40 -0.39
N ARG A 141 -14.95 -3.10 -0.55
CA ARG A 141 -13.91 -2.13 -0.91
C ARG A 141 -12.77 -2.08 0.11
N ASP A 142 -13.07 -2.21 1.40
CA ASP A 142 -12.05 -2.13 2.46
C ASP A 142 -11.06 -3.30 2.36
N ILE A 143 -11.53 -4.46 1.89
CA ILE A 143 -10.66 -5.63 1.64
C ILE A 143 -9.72 -5.34 0.47
N TYR A 144 -10.27 -4.86 -0.65
CA TYR A 144 -9.46 -4.54 -1.81
C TYR A 144 -8.45 -3.44 -1.55
N MET A 145 -8.83 -2.42 -0.76
CA MET A 145 -7.92 -1.36 -0.35
C MET A 145 -6.74 -1.91 0.47
N GLU A 146 -6.99 -2.77 1.46
CA GLU A 146 -5.94 -3.36 2.29
C GLU A 146 -5.03 -4.30 1.47
N VAL A 147 -5.63 -5.13 0.61
CA VAL A 147 -4.88 -6.01 -0.30
C VAL A 147 -4.01 -5.20 -1.26
N ALA A 148 -4.52 -4.06 -1.75
CA ALA A 148 -3.77 -3.14 -2.58
C ALA A 148 -2.60 -2.53 -1.79
N ASN A 149 -2.81 -2.02 -0.58
CA ASN A 149 -1.78 -1.43 0.28
C ASN A 149 -0.58 -2.37 0.46
N VAL A 150 -0.84 -3.63 0.81
CA VAL A 150 0.23 -4.64 0.98
C VAL A 150 0.95 -4.91 -0.35
N SER A 151 0.21 -4.99 -1.46
CA SER A 151 0.79 -5.27 -2.79
C SER A 151 1.64 -4.11 -3.31
N ILE A 152 1.19 -2.88 -3.08
CA ILE A 152 1.89 -1.63 -3.40
C ILE A 152 3.20 -1.52 -2.62
N GLY A 153 3.18 -1.83 -1.33
CA GLY A 153 4.37 -1.81 -0.50
C GLY A 153 5.45 -2.77 -1.00
N ARG A 154 5.08 -3.94 -1.50
CA ARG A 154 6.02 -4.90 -2.12
C ARG A 154 6.59 -4.38 -3.44
N ALA A 155 5.76 -3.75 -4.27
CA ALA A 155 6.22 -3.17 -5.52
C ALA A 155 7.18 -2.00 -5.28
N ALA A 156 6.88 -1.15 -4.30
CA ALA A 156 7.76 -0.05 -3.89
C ALA A 156 9.10 -0.56 -3.32
N ASP A 157 9.10 -1.60 -2.49
CA ASP A 157 10.34 -2.20 -1.97
C ASP A 157 11.20 -2.77 -3.11
N ALA A 158 10.59 -3.44 -4.10
CA ALA A 158 11.31 -3.95 -5.26
C ALA A 158 11.97 -2.82 -6.08
N LEU A 159 11.22 -1.74 -6.31
CA LEU A 159 11.72 -0.56 -7.02
C LEU A 159 12.82 0.16 -6.21
N ALA A 160 12.60 0.33 -4.90
CA ALA A 160 13.55 0.97 -4.00
C ALA A 160 14.89 0.22 -3.94
N ARG A 161 14.86 -1.11 -3.90
CA ARG A 161 16.08 -1.95 -3.94
C ARG A 161 16.79 -1.91 -5.29
N HIS A 162 16.01 -1.86 -6.38
CA HIS A 162 16.58 -1.85 -7.72
C HIS A 162 17.35 -0.55 -8.00
N PHE A 163 16.81 0.58 -7.56
CA PHE A 163 17.39 1.91 -7.79
C PHE A 163 18.15 2.50 -6.61
N ASP A 164 18.17 1.83 -5.45
CA ASP A 164 18.73 2.33 -4.18
C ASP A 164 18.14 3.70 -3.75
N VAL A 165 16.83 3.84 -3.87
CA VAL A 165 16.06 5.05 -3.55
C VAL A 165 15.08 4.82 -2.42
N PHE A 166 14.37 5.88 -2.01
CA PHE A 166 13.16 5.78 -1.22
C PHE A 166 11.96 6.09 -2.12
N VAL A 167 10.99 5.18 -2.17
CA VAL A 167 9.75 5.32 -2.92
C VAL A 167 8.65 5.76 -1.96
N GLN A 168 8.05 6.89 -2.23
CA GLN A 168 6.89 7.35 -1.47
C GLN A 168 5.68 6.49 -1.82
N LEU A 169 5.09 5.85 -0.82
CA LEU A 169 3.91 5.03 -1.00
C LEU A 169 2.67 5.91 -1.10
N PRO A 170 1.95 5.84 -2.22
CA PRO A 170 0.67 6.52 -2.35
C PRO A 170 -0.44 5.74 -1.63
N LEU A 171 -1.53 6.44 -1.35
CA LEU A 171 -2.79 5.77 -1.03
C LEU A 171 -3.36 5.13 -2.30
N PRO A 172 -3.68 3.82 -2.28
CA PRO A 172 -4.30 3.19 -3.43
C PRO A 172 -5.71 3.74 -3.66
N ASN A 173 -6.09 3.84 -4.90
CA ASN A 173 -7.48 4.10 -5.27
C ASN A 173 -8.06 2.83 -5.89
N VAL A 174 -9.11 2.29 -5.26
CA VAL A 174 -9.79 1.09 -5.76
C VAL A 174 -11.20 1.44 -6.16
N ASN A 175 -11.49 1.32 -7.45
CA ASN A 175 -12.78 1.67 -8.02
C ASN A 175 -13.28 0.59 -8.97
N ILE A 176 -14.58 0.61 -9.22
CA ILE A 176 -15.22 -0.15 -10.30
C ILE A 176 -15.70 0.89 -11.30
N PHE A 177 -15.02 0.96 -12.45
CA PHE A 177 -15.31 1.93 -13.49
C PHE A 177 -16.10 1.31 -14.65
N GLU A 178 -16.99 2.09 -15.23
CA GLU A 178 -17.39 1.93 -16.62
C GLU A 178 -16.31 2.56 -17.54
N VAL A 179 -16.29 2.17 -18.81
CA VAL A 179 -15.21 2.59 -19.75
C VAL A 179 -15.05 4.12 -19.82
N SER A 180 -16.15 4.86 -19.78
CA SER A 180 -16.13 6.33 -19.80
C SER A 180 -15.49 6.94 -18.57
N GLU A 181 -15.73 6.34 -17.40
CA GLU A 181 -15.14 6.78 -16.12
C GLU A 181 -13.66 6.44 -16.06
N LEU A 182 -13.26 5.28 -16.61
CA LEU A 182 -11.84 4.90 -16.75
C LEU A 182 -11.08 5.91 -17.62
N HIS A 183 -11.67 6.35 -18.74
CA HIS A 183 -11.06 7.37 -19.60
C HIS A 183 -10.88 8.71 -18.89
N MET A 184 -11.83 9.09 -18.03
CA MET A 184 -11.70 10.31 -17.21
C MET A 184 -10.57 10.16 -16.18
N ALA A 185 -10.50 9.03 -15.48
CA ALA A 185 -9.44 8.76 -14.52
C ALA A 185 -8.04 8.78 -15.17
N LEU A 186 -7.89 8.18 -16.35
CA LEU A 186 -6.64 8.23 -17.10
C LEU A 186 -6.24 9.65 -17.52
N ARG A 187 -7.20 10.52 -17.89
CA ARG A 187 -6.91 11.92 -18.20
C ARG A 187 -6.46 12.70 -16.98
N ASP A 188 -7.06 12.45 -15.83
CA ASP A 188 -6.69 13.09 -14.56
C ASP A 188 -5.28 12.70 -14.13
N LEU A 189 -4.87 11.43 -14.36
CA LEU A 189 -3.51 10.95 -14.06
C LEU A 189 -2.44 11.69 -14.86
N ALA A 190 -2.68 11.92 -16.14
CA ALA A 190 -1.67 12.50 -17.04
C ALA A 190 -1.53 14.03 -16.94
N GLU A 191 -2.42 14.76 -16.26
CA GLU A 191 -2.38 16.22 -16.08
C GLU A 191 -2.00 17.00 -17.36
N ASN A 192 -2.47 16.55 -18.54
CA ASN A 192 -2.10 17.07 -19.86
C ASN A 192 -0.60 16.96 -20.24
N SER A 193 0.17 16.13 -19.55
CA SER A 193 1.57 15.84 -19.90
C SER A 193 1.67 14.78 -21.00
N GLN A 194 2.81 14.76 -21.71
CA GLN A 194 3.16 13.61 -22.54
C GLN A 194 3.64 12.48 -21.64
N VAL A 195 3.30 11.25 -22.04
CA VAL A 195 3.62 10.04 -21.30
C VAL A 195 4.18 8.96 -22.23
N SER A 196 5.00 8.09 -21.66
CA SER A 196 5.34 6.81 -22.26
C SER A 196 4.56 5.71 -21.56
N GLY A 197 3.83 4.90 -22.33
CA GLY A 197 2.89 3.91 -21.81
C GLY A 197 3.25 2.48 -22.20
N VAL A 198 3.15 1.56 -21.24
CA VAL A 198 3.32 0.11 -21.43
C VAL A 198 2.11 -0.61 -20.87
N CYS A 199 1.60 -1.58 -21.65
CA CYS A 199 0.54 -2.49 -21.20
C CYS A 199 1.10 -3.90 -21.02
N GLN A 200 0.61 -4.60 -20.01
CA GLN A 200 1.04 -5.95 -19.67
C GLN A 200 -0.13 -6.79 -19.18
N GLY A 201 -0.50 -7.81 -19.95
CA GLY A 201 -1.56 -8.75 -19.54
C GLY A 201 -1.11 -9.63 -18.40
N PHE A 202 -2.03 -10.02 -17.54
CA PHE A 202 -1.79 -11.00 -16.47
C PHE A 202 -2.95 -11.97 -16.33
N SER A 203 -2.64 -13.18 -15.83
CA SER A 203 -3.65 -14.18 -15.52
C SER A 203 -3.18 -15.17 -14.46
N GLY A 204 -4.12 -15.74 -13.71
CA GLY A 204 -3.87 -16.79 -12.73
C GLY A 204 -5.19 -17.40 -12.20
N GLU A 205 -5.35 -18.70 -12.28
CA GLU A 205 -6.50 -19.44 -11.72
C GLU A 205 -7.89 -18.90 -12.13
N GLY A 206 -8.02 -18.45 -13.37
CA GLY A 206 -9.27 -17.88 -13.90
C GLY A 206 -9.46 -16.38 -13.62
N ILE A 207 -8.54 -15.76 -12.91
CA ILE A 207 -8.49 -14.31 -12.70
C ILE A 207 -7.55 -13.74 -13.77
N ALA A 208 -8.02 -12.75 -14.52
CA ALA A 208 -7.26 -12.12 -15.60
C ALA A 208 -7.47 -10.61 -15.64
N GLY A 209 -6.55 -9.92 -16.28
CA GLY A 209 -6.61 -8.48 -16.46
C GLY A 209 -5.40 -7.93 -17.21
N GLU A 210 -5.32 -6.63 -17.23
CA GLU A 210 -4.21 -5.87 -17.81
C GLU A 210 -3.67 -4.85 -16.82
N ALA A 211 -2.37 -4.67 -16.81
CA ALA A 211 -1.68 -3.62 -16.06
C ALA A 211 -1.17 -2.57 -17.05
N LEU A 212 -1.52 -1.32 -16.81
CA LEU A 212 -1.03 -0.16 -17.54
C LEU A 212 -0.02 0.57 -16.67
N VAL A 213 1.17 0.80 -17.21
CA VAL A 213 2.23 1.60 -16.58
C VAL A 213 2.44 2.85 -17.40
N LEU A 214 2.29 4.01 -16.79
CA LEU A 214 2.50 5.31 -17.40
C LEU A 214 3.67 6.01 -16.72
N LEU A 215 4.62 6.44 -17.50
CA LEU A 215 5.76 7.24 -17.08
C LEU A 215 5.65 8.63 -17.69
N SER A 216 5.64 9.69 -16.89
CA SER A 216 5.64 11.05 -17.42
C SER A 216 7.00 11.38 -18.07
N ASP A 217 7.00 12.13 -19.16
CA ASP A 217 8.24 12.54 -19.86
C ASP A 217 9.18 13.34 -18.95
N SER A 218 8.64 14.10 -17.98
CA SER A 218 9.43 14.79 -16.97
C SER A 218 10.27 13.85 -16.10
N SER A 219 9.86 12.59 -15.99
CA SER A 219 10.53 11.56 -15.16
C SER A 219 11.75 10.96 -15.83
N VAL A 220 11.81 10.97 -17.18
CA VAL A 220 12.81 10.23 -17.96
C VAL A 220 14.24 10.69 -17.65
N ALA A 221 14.46 12.00 -17.53
CA ALA A 221 15.80 12.54 -17.25
C ALA A 221 16.35 12.10 -15.89
N ASP A 222 15.51 12.09 -14.85
CA ASP A 222 15.92 11.65 -13.51
C ASP A 222 16.05 10.13 -13.46
N LEU A 223 15.21 9.39 -14.17
CA LEU A 223 15.29 7.95 -14.28
C LEU A 223 16.61 7.50 -14.95
N LYS A 224 17.02 8.16 -16.05
CA LYS A 224 18.34 7.95 -16.68
C LYS A 224 19.49 8.19 -15.71
N LYS A 225 19.42 9.25 -14.89
CA LYS A 225 20.43 9.51 -13.84
C LYS A 225 20.49 8.40 -12.79
N LEU A 226 19.35 7.93 -12.29
CA LEU A 226 19.29 6.84 -11.31
C LEU A 226 19.92 5.55 -11.85
N MET A 227 19.69 5.24 -13.12
CA MET A 227 20.28 4.06 -13.77
C MET A 227 21.72 4.26 -14.26
N LYS A 228 22.29 5.45 -14.04
CA LYS A 228 23.65 5.80 -14.52
C LYS A 228 23.80 5.63 -16.04
N VAL A 229 22.71 5.81 -16.78
CA VAL A 229 22.69 5.77 -18.24
C VAL A 229 23.19 7.12 -18.77
N PRO A 230 24.04 7.17 -19.79
CA PRO A 230 24.50 8.43 -20.39
C PRO A 230 23.32 9.29 -20.87
N VAL A 231 23.39 10.62 -20.64
CA VAL A 231 22.30 11.55 -20.98
C VAL A 231 21.98 11.56 -22.47
N ASP A 232 23.00 11.31 -23.31
CA ASP A 232 22.90 11.27 -24.77
C ASP A 232 22.52 9.88 -25.31
N SER A 233 21.99 8.99 -24.45
CA SER A 233 21.60 7.65 -24.87
C SER A 233 20.38 7.68 -25.80
N GLU A 234 20.44 6.84 -26.84
CA GLU A 234 19.40 6.70 -27.86
C GLU A 234 18.05 6.22 -27.27
N ASP A 235 16.96 6.45 -27.99
CA ASP A 235 15.58 6.07 -27.64
C ASP A 235 15.42 4.60 -27.24
N LEU A 236 16.27 3.70 -27.75
CA LEU A 236 16.29 2.27 -27.39
C LEU A 236 16.56 2.02 -25.91
N GLN A 237 17.47 2.78 -25.28
CA GLN A 237 17.78 2.61 -23.86
C GLN A 237 16.66 3.14 -22.96
N GLU A 238 15.92 4.15 -23.42
CA GLU A 238 14.74 4.63 -22.71
C GLU A 238 13.60 3.60 -22.73
N LEU A 239 13.41 2.94 -23.86
CA LEU A 239 12.44 1.87 -23.98
C LEU A 239 12.78 0.67 -23.09
N GLU A 240 14.04 0.21 -23.09
CA GLU A 240 14.50 -0.87 -22.20
C GLU A 240 14.23 -0.52 -20.74
N LEU A 241 14.53 0.71 -20.33
CA LEU A 241 14.29 1.21 -19.00
C LEU A 241 12.81 1.18 -18.62
N LEU A 242 11.94 1.66 -19.50
CA LEU A 242 10.49 1.64 -19.29
C LEU A 242 9.97 0.21 -19.15
N MET A 243 10.47 -0.72 -19.97
CA MET A 243 10.10 -2.13 -19.89
C MET A 243 10.56 -2.79 -18.57
N ASP A 244 11.77 -2.48 -18.11
CA ASP A 244 12.31 -3.00 -16.84
C ASP A 244 11.52 -2.49 -15.63
N VAL A 245 11.23 -1.19 -15.57
CA VAL A 245 10.40 -0.58 -14.51
C VAL A 245 9.01 -1.21 -14.51
N SER A 246 8.40 -1.38 -15.71
CA SER A 246 7.09 -2.02 -15.85
C SER A 246 7.11 -3.45 -15.31
N ASN A 247 8.09 -4.26 -15.70
CA ASN A 247 8.23 -5.64 -15.23
C ASN A 247 8.38 -5.73 -13.70
N ILE A 248 9.18 -4.84 -13.10
CA ILE A 248 9.40 -4.80 -11.66
C ILE A 248 8.10 -4.44 -10.94
N LEU A 249 7.43 -3.37 -11.34
CA LEU A 249 6.21 -2.88 -10.69
C LEU A 249 5.06 -3.87 -10.82
N VAL A 250 4.76 -4.31 -12.04
CA VAL A 250 3.66 -5.24 -12.31
C VAL A 250 3.91 -6.59 -11.64
N GLY A 251 5.11 -7.15 -11.79
CA GLY A 251 5.45 -8.45 -11.21
C GLY A 251 5.41 -8.44 -9.68
N SER A 252 5.92 -7.39 -9.05
CA SER A 252 5.95 -7.29 -7.59
C SER A 252 4.57 -7.05 -6.99
N PHE A 253 3.73 -6.23 -7.64
CA PHE A 253 2.34 -6.04 -7.24
C PHE A 253 1.55 -7.35 -7.35
N LEU A 254 1.62 -8.02 -8.51
CA LEU A 254 0.94 -9.31 -8.71
C LEU A 254 1.41 -10.40 -7.75
N ASN A 255 2.70 -10.40 -7.39
CA ASN A 255 3.22 -11.29 -6.35
C ASN A 255 2.60 -10.97 -4.99
N GLY A 256 2.48 -9.67 -4.64
CA GLY A 256 1.83 -9.21 -3.42
C GLY A 256 0.36 -9.62 -3.34
N LEU A 257 -0.39 -9.37 -4.41
CA LEU A 257 -1.79 -9.77 -4.55
C LEU A 257 -1.94 -11.29 -4.51
N GLY A 258 -1.11 -12.00 -5.27
CA GLY A 258 -1.14 -13.46 -5.36
C GLY A 258 -0.85 -14.15 -4.04
N HIS A 259 0.05 -13.59 -3.24
CA HIS A 259 0.32 -14.12 -1.90
C HIS A 259 -0.88 -13.99 -0.96
N GLN A 260 -1.66 -12.91 -1.08
CA GLN A 260 -2.84 -12.70 -0.25
C GLN A 260 -4.05 -13.48 -0.76
N ALA A 261 -4.23 -13.58 -2.09
CA ALA A 261 -5.32 -14.31 -2.71
C ALA A 261 -5.05 -15.83 -2.85
N GLU A 262 -3.86 -16.30 -2.45
CA GLU A 262 -3.40 -17.68 -2.70
C GLU A 262 -3.50 -18.08 -4.19
N VAL A 263 -3.14 -17.11 -5.07
CA VAL A 263 -3.17 -17.27 -6.54
C VAL A 263 -1.78 -17.05 -7.11
N ARG A 264 -1.35 -17.94 -7.99
CA ARG A 264 -0.14 -17.71 -8.75
C ARG A 264 -0.47 -16.99 -10.05
N PHE A 265 -0.10 -15.71 -10.13
CA PHE A 265 -0.23 -14.93 -11.34
C PHE A 265 0.97 -15.11 -12.28
N PHE A 266 0.68 -15.08 -13.57
CA PHE A 266 1.63 -15.02 -14.66
C PHE A 266 1.38 -13.72 -15.42
N GLN A 267 2.45 -13.06 -15.83
CA GLN A 267 2.38 -11.85 -16.64
C GLN A 267 2.91 -12.10 -18.04
N SER A 268 2.33 -11.43 -19.04
CA SER A 268 2.84 -11.44 -20.41
C SER A 268 4.08 -10.55 -20.53
N SER A 269 4.76 -10.61 -21.66
CA SER A 269 5.76 -9.59 -22.00
C SER A 269 5.10 -8.20 -22.08
N PRO A 270 5.78 -7.13 -21.62
CA PRO A 270 5.28 -5.77 -21.77
C PRO A 270 5.16 -5.37 -23.23
N VAL A 271 4.10 -4.64 -23.55
CA VAL A 271 3.80 -4.12 -24.88
C VAL A 271 3.82 -2.60 -24.82
N LEU A 272 4.67 -1.98 -25.64
CA LEU A 272 4.71 -0.53 -25.77
C LEU A 272 3.43 -0.02 -26.44
N LEU A 273 2.72 0.88 -25.76
CA LEU A 273 1.58 1.61 -26.34
C LEU A 273 2.04 2.85 -27.11
N GLY A 274 3.11 3.49 -26.65
CA GLY A 274 3.77 4.62 -27.28
C GLY A 274 4.74 5.31 -26.34
N GLN A 275 5.64 6.11 -26.91
CA GLN A 275 6.56 7.00 -26.20
C GLN A 275 6.22 8.45 -26.55
N HIS A 276 6.30 9.35 -25.58
CA HIS A 276 6.03 10.79 -25.75
C HIS A 276 4.68 11.07 -26.42
N ILE A 277 3.66 10.31 -26.05
CA ILE A 277 2.31 10.41 -26.61
C ILE A 277 1.35 11.10 -25.66
N SER A 278 0.24 11.60 -26.18
CA SER A 278 -0.85 12.11 -25.36
C SER A 278 -1.60 10.95 -24.70
N ILE A 279 -2.17 11.20 -23.54
CA ILE A 279 -3.00 10.22 -22.85
C ILE A 279 -4.22 9.79 -23.68
N ASP A 280 -4.77 10.68 -24.53
CA ASP A 280 -5.85 10.31 -25.43
C ASP A 280 -5.43 9.23 -26.44
N SER A 281 -4.16 9.20 -26.86
CA SER A 281 -3.62 8.13 -27.71
C SER A 281 -3.52 6.80 -26.94
N VAL A 282 -3.17 6.84 -25.67
CA VAL A 282 -3.18 5.66 -24.78
C VAL A 282 -4.60 5.12 -24.63
N ILE A 283 -5.56 6.00 -24.37
CA ILE A 283 -6.98 5.63 -24.22
C ILE A 283 -7.50 4.96 -25.50
N GLN A 284 -7.20 5.51 -26.66
CA GLN A 284 -7.59 4.92 -27.96
C GLN A 284 -7.01 3.52 -28.16
N SER A 285 -5.79 3.27 -27.71
CA SER A 285 -5.17 1.94 -27.83
C SER A 285 -5.77 0.88 -26.91
N THR A 286 -6.48 1.31 -25.86
CA THR A 286 -7.16 0.41 -24.90
C THR A 286 -8.67 0.31 -25.14
N GLU A 287 -9.23 1.06 -26.10
CA GLU A 287 -10.65 1.02 -26.43
C GLU A 287 -11.10 -0.38 -26.89
N GLY A 288 -12.19 -0.86 -26.30
CA GLY A 288 -12.83 -2.13 -26.64
C GLY A 288 -12.38 -3.33 -25.81
N ALA A 289 -11.34 -3.20 -25.00
CA ALA A 289 -10.86 -4.29 -24.14
C ALA A 289 -11.78 -4.54 -22.91
N PHE A 290 -12.46 -3.50 -22.42
CA PHE A 290 -13.25 -3.56 -21.20
C PHE A 290 -14.65 -2.97 -21.39
N LYS A 291 -15.66 -3.55 -20.73
CA LYS A 291 -17.02 -2.97 -20.61
C LYS A 291 -17.20 -2.34 -19.23
N LYS A 292 -16.78 -3.05 -18.23
CA LYS A 292 -16.73 -2.64 -16.82
C LYS A 292 -15.52 -3.30 -16.21
N THR A 293 -14.79 -2.60 -15.36
CA THR A 293 -13.57 -3.13 -14.79
C THR A 293 -13.37 -2.64 -13.36
N MET A 294 -12.85 -3.51 -12.50
CA MET A 294 -12.31 -3.08 -11.23
C MET A 294 -10.86 -2.66 -11.44
N THR A 295 -10.52 -1.51 -10.92
CA THR A 295 -9.19 -0.93 -11.04
C THR A 295 -8.53 -0.75 -9.70
N PHE A 296 -7.22 -1.02 -9.67
CA PHE A 296 -6.31 -0.54 -8.64
C PHE A 296 -5.41 0.51 -9.28
N GLU A 297 -5.53 1.72 -8.82
CA GLU A 297 -4.75 2.87 -9.30
C GLU A 297 -3.74 3.29 -8.25
N VAL A 298 -2.49 3.47 -8.68
CA VAL A 298 -1.35 3.74 -7.80
C VAL A 298 -0.39 4.69 -8.49
N SER A 299 -0.04 5.81 -7.86
CA SER A 299 0.94 6.77 -8.37
C SER A 299 2.19 6.77 -7.50
N TYR A 300 3.25 6.14 -7.95
CA TYR A 300 4.53 6.13 -7.24
C TYR A 300 5.34 7.40 -7.51
N ASN A 301 5.90 7.96 -6.45
CA ASN A 301 6.87 9.04 -6.53
C ASN A 301 8.19 8.61 -5.87
N ILE A 302 9.31 9.04 -6.45
CA ILE A 302 10.63 8.80 -5.85
C ILE A 302 11.10 10.07 -5.18
N GLU A 303 11.41 9.96 -3.87
CA GLU A 303 11.81 11.10 -3.04
C GLU A 303 13.04 11.81 -3.63
N GLY A 304 12.98 13.14 -3.72
CA GLY A 304 14.09 13.99 -4.23
C GLY A 304 14.26 13.99 -5.75
N THR A 305 13.29 13.45 -6.50
CA THR A 305 13.30 13.42 -7.97
C THR A 305 11.99 13.94 -8.55
N SER A 306 11.93 14.12 -9.87
CA SER A 306 10.68 14.38 -10.61
C SER A 306 9.98 13.10 -11.07
N ILE A 307 10.45 11.93 -10.66
CA ILE A 307 9.93 10.65 -11.15
C ILE A 307 8.56 10.39 -10.58
N ARG A 308 7.58 10.32 -11.47
CA ARG A 308 6.23 9.85 -11.22
C ARG A 308 5.90 8.71 -12.17
N CYS A 309 5.47 7.60 -11.61
CA CYS A 309 5.04 6.43 -12.35
C CYS A 309 3.64 6.02 -11.90
N ASP A 310 2.68 6.09 -12.82
CA ASP A 310 1.29 5.71 -12.56
C ASP A 310 1.07 4.27 -13.03
N LEU A 311 0.52 3.47 -12.14
CA LEU A 311 0.24 2.06 -12.36
C LEU A 311 -1.25 1.81 -12.18
N LEU A 312 -1.89 1.23 -13.21
CA LEU A 312 -3.30 0.91 -13.19
C LEU A 312 -3.49 -0.57 -13.50
N PHE A 313 -4.00 -1.34 -12.53
CA PHE A 313 -4.44 -2.71 -12.76
C PHE A 313 -5.92 -2.74 -13.08
N MET A 314 -6.29 -3.39 -14.17
CA MET A 314 -7.65 -3.51 -14.66
C MET A 314 -8.03 -4.99 -14.71
N PHE A 315 -8.99 -5.40 -13.88
CA PHE A 315 -9.47 -6.78 -13.84
C PHE A 315 -10.69 -6.94 -14.72
N VAL A 316 -10.75 -7.99 -15.54
CA VAL A 316 -11.94 -8.30 -16.32
C VAL A 316 -13.10 -8.67 -15.38
N ASP A 317 -14.33 -8.29 -15.78
CA ASP A 317 -15.52 -8.40 -14.93
C ASP A 317 -15.78 -9.86 -14.46
N GLU A 318 -15.51 -10.83 -15.32
CA GLU A 318 -15.64 -12.26 -15.03
C GLU A 318 -14.68 -12.76 -13.94
N SER A 319 -13.57 -12.05 -13.71
CA SER A 319 -12.59 -12.41 -12.69
C SER A 319 -13.03 -11.99 -11.27
N LEU A 320 -13.93 -11.01 -11.14
CA LEU A 320 -14.28 -10.42 -9.85
C LEU A 320 -14.91 -11.41 -8.87
N PRO A 321 -15.85 -12.30 -9.28
CA PRO A 321 -16.40 -13.31 -8.36
C PRO A 321 -15.34 -14.28 -7.85
N LEU A 322 -14.35 -14.62 -8.68
CA LEU A 322 -13.26 -15.51 -8.29
C LEU A 322 -12.31 -14.83 -7.30
N LEU A 323 -11.94 -13.58 -7.57
CA LEU A 323 -11.10 -12.79 -6.67
C LEU A 323 -11.78 -12.55 -5.32
N ASP A 324 -13.09 -12.26 -5.33
CA ASP A 324 -13.88 -12.15 -4.09
C ASP A 324 -13.85 -13.43 -3.27
N ASN A 325 -14.06 -14.56 -3.94
CA ASN A 325 -14.04 -15.85 -3.26
C ASN A 325 -12.67 -16.16 -2.65
N LYS A 326 -11.59 -15.84 -3.37
CA LYS A 326 -10.22 -16.01 -2.89
C LYS A 326 -9.88 -15.12 -1.69
N LEU A 327 -10.47 -13.94 -1.61
CA LEU A 327 -10.26 -12.98 -0.51
C LEU A 327 -11.33 -13.07 0.59
N SER A 328 -12.31 -13.98 0.46
CA SER A 328 -13.43 -14.11 1.40
C SER A 328 -12.98 -14.43 2.82
N TYR A 329 -11.87 -15.17 3.00
CA TYR A 329 -11.30 -15.45 4.31
C TYR A 329 -10.97 -14.18 5.11
N LEU A 330 -10.65 -13.08 4.42
CA LEU A 330 -10.47 -11.77 5.08
C LEU A 330 -11.79 -11.21 5.65
N MET A 331 -12.94 -11.74 5.19
CA MET A 331 -14.26 -11.44 5.76
C MET A 331 -14.70 -12.47 6.81
N GLU A 332 -14.36 -13.75 6.61
CA GLU A 332 -14.85 -14.88 7.41
C GLU A 332 -14.11 -15.06 8.74
N ASP A 333 -12.89 -14.61 8.85
CA ASP A 333 -12.14 -14.54 10.12
C ASP A 333 -12.79 -13.59 11.15
N PHE A 334 -14.07 -13.30 10.92
CA PHE A 334 -14.84 -12.31 11.68
C PHE A 334 -16.11 -12.92 12.34
#